data_e068ec6c4d0104bf966946f862e79c96
#
_entry.id   e068ec6c4d0104bf966946f862e79c96
#
_cell.length_a   1.000
_cell.length_b   1.000
_cell.length_c   1.000
_cell.angle_alpha   90.00
_cell.angle_beta   90.00
_cell.angle_gamma   90.00
#
_symmetry.space_group_name_H-M   'P 1'
#
loop_
_entity.id
_entity.type
_entity.pdbx_description
1 polymer ?
#
loop_
_entity_poly.entity_id
_entity_poly.type
_entity_poly.pdbx_seq_one_letter_code
_entity_poly.pdbx_strand_id
1 'polypeptide(L)'
;IVDIAKKEGLVDGLQSFDDGITVHNACHARAQNMGNKALEMLKKIPETKVDVVEKCAGHGGTFGVMKKTRKSAIKYGRATARQIRNKKNKYMVSDCPLACKHLNEFLNEDKDTKYISMHPIEVIAKSYNLTWYLMISY
;
A
#
# COMPACT_ATOMS: atom_id res chain seq x y z
N ILE A 1 -6.25 -15.14 -5.44
CA ILE A 1 -5.51 -15.35 -4.18
C ILE A 1 -6.39 -15.05 -2.97
N VAL A 2 -6.98 -13.85 -2.84
CA VAL A 2 -7.81 -13.49 -1.67
C VAL A 2 -8.98 -14.44 -1.45
N ASP A 3 -9.68 -14.84 -2.50
CA ASP A 3 -10.81 -15.75 -2.42
C ASP A 3 -10.37 -17.17 -2.03
N ILE A 4 -9.19 -17.61 -2.46
CA ILE A 4 -8.57 -18.87 -2.01
C ILE A 4 -8.23 -18.76 -0.51
N ALA A 5 -7.56 -17.69 -0.11
CA ALA A 5 -7.22 -17.45 1.29
C ALA A 5 -8.46 -17.31 2.21
N LYS A 6 -9.63 -16.93 1.65
CA LYS A 6 -10.90 -16.93 2.39
C LYS A 6 -11.48 -18.33 2.56
N LYS A 7 -11.39 -19.18 1.56
CA LYS A 7 -11.94 -20.54 1.57
C LYS A 7 -11.06 -21.51 2.37
N GLU A 8 -9.77 -21.48 2.12
CA GLU A 8 -8.81 -22.46 2.61
C GLU A 8 -8.00 -21.98 3.81
N GLY A 9 -8.13 -20.68 4.15
CA GLY A 9 -7.28 -20.03 5.15
C GLY A 9 -5.90 -19.67 4.59
N LEU A 10 -5.12 -18.99 5.41
CA LEU A 10 -3.69 -18.83 5.19
C LEU A 10 -2.97 -19.92 5.98
N VAL A 11 -1.90 -20.45 5.41
CA VAL A 11 -1.07 -21.48 6.09
C VAL A 11 -0.51 -20.90 7.38
N ASP A 12 -0.31 -21.71 8.41
CA ASP A 12 0.30 -21.29 9.66
C ASP A 12 1.72 -20.76 9.46
N GLY A 13 2.17 -19.88 10.35
CA GLY A 13 3.54 -19.34 10.32
C GLY A 13 3.64 -17.88 9.88
N LEU A 14 2.53 -17.17 9.74
CA LEU A 14 2.53 -15.71 9.51
C LEU A 14 3.12 -14.98 10.73
N GLN A 15 4.13 -14.14 10.47
CA GLN A 15 4.73 -13.26 11.47
C GLN A 15 4.05 -11.88 11.46
N SER A 16 3.95 -11.25 12.63
CA SER A 16 3.38 -9.92 12.82
C SER A 16 4.20 -8.81 12.16
N PHE A 17 3.54 -7.68 11.92
CA PHE A 17 4.16 -6.42 11.51
C PHE A 17 3.96 -5.37 12.61
N ASP A 18 4.89 -5.26 13.53
CA ASP A 18 4.79 -4.40 14.72
C ASP A 18 4.67 -2.91 14.38
N ASP A 19 5.30 -2.48 13.28
CA ASP A 19 5.27 -1.09 12.79
C ASP A 19 3.96 -0.70 12.08
N GLY A 20 3.01 -1.62 11.94
CA GLY A 20 1.71 -1.40 11.31
C GLY A 20 1.74 -1.15 9.79
N ILE A 21 0.58 -1.34 9.17
CA ILE A 21 0.38 -1.27 7.73
C ILE A 21 -0.74 -0.28 7.41
N THR A 22 -0.54 0.61 6.45
CA THR A 22 -1.60 1.43 5.86
C THR A 22 -1.85 1.00 4.42
N VAL A 23 -3.03 0.46 4.15
CA VAL A 23 -3.46 0.10 2.80
C VAL A 23 -4.04 1.33 2.10
N HIS A 24 -3.45 1.69 0.97
CA HIS A 24 -4.04 2.64 0.04
C HIS A 24 -4.91 1.88 -0.96
N ASN A 25 -6.23 2.05 -0.85
CA ASN A 25 -7.19 1.45 -1.78
C ASN A 25 -7.22 2.23 -3.10
N ALA A 26 -6.63 1.66 -4.14
CA ALA A 26 -6.45 2.31 -5.43
C ALA A 26 -7.78 2.57 -6.16
N CYS A 27 -7.79 3.61 -7.02
CA CYS A 27 -9.01 4.04 -7.71
C CYS A 27 -9.62 2.94 -8.59
N HIS A 28 -8.81 2.11 -9.24
CA HIS A 28 -9.31 1.03 -10.08
C HIS A 28 -10.06 -0.05 -9.28
N ALA A 29 -9.56 -0.43 -8.11
CA ALA A 29 -10.24 -1.40 -7.24
C ALA A 29 -11.59 -0.85 -6.74
N ARG A 30 -11.63 0.44 -6.41
CA ARG A 30 -12.87 1.14 -6.01
C ARG A 30 -13.87 1.24 -7.16
N ALA A 31 -13.40 1.60 -8.37
CA ALA A 31 -14.25 1.73 -9.55
C ALA A 31 -14.87 0.39 -9.99
N GLN A 32 -14.18 -0.71 -9.75
CA GLN A 32 -14.68 -2.06 -10.06
C GLN A 32 -15.56 -2.66 -8.94
N ASN A 33 -15.83 -1.91 -7.89
CA ASN A 33 -16.61 -2.37 -6.73
C ASN A 33 -16.09 -3.71 -6.15
N MET A 34 -14.79 -3.95 -6.23
CA MET A 34 -14.16 -5.20 -5.77
C MET A 34 -14.04 -5.30 -4.25
N GLY A 35 -14.48 -4.27 -3.52
CA GLY A 35 -14.22 -4.16 -2.07
C GLY A 35 -12.74 -3.91 -1.77
N ASN A 36 -12.38 -4.04 -0.51
CA ASN A 36 -11.01 -3.80 -0.07
C ASN A 36 -10.25 -5.14 0.13
N LYS A 37 -10.03 -5.86 -0.98
CA LYS A 37 -9.44 -7.20 -0.96
C LYS A 37 -8.06 -7.25 -0.29
N ALA A 38 -7.23 -6.22 -0.53
CA ALA A 38 -5.94 -6.09 0.13
C ALA A 38 -6.08 -5.98 1.66
N LEU A 39 -6.99 -5.12 2.13
CA LEU A 39 -7.28 -4.98 3.56
C LEU A 39 -7.75 -6.29 4.19
N GLU A 40 -8.70 -6.98 3.54
CA GLU A 40 -9.25 -8.25 4.03
C GLU A 40 -8.16 -9.33 4.16
N MET A 41 -7.24 -9.38 3.20
CA MET A 41 -6.12 -10.31 3.22
C MET A 41 -5.12 -9.97 4.32
N LEU A 42 -4.72 -8.70 4.41
CA LEU A 42 -3.69 -8.27 5.36
C LEU A 42 -4.17 -8.30 6.82
N LYS A 43 -5.47 -8.15 7.08
CA LYS A 43 -6.06 -8.34 8.41
C LYS A 43 -5.95 -9.78 8.95
N LYS A 44 -5.59 -10.74 8.12
CA LYS A 44 -5.33 -12.13 8.56
C LYS A 44 -3.94 -12.31 9.16
N ILE A 45 -3.04 -11.32 9.01
CA ILE A 45 -1.72 -11.33 9.66
C ILE A 45 -1.94 -11.06 11.15
N PRO A 46 -1.49 -11.97 12.04
CA PRO A 46 -1.73 -11.85 13.46
C PRO A 46 -1.05 -10.59 14.03
N GLU A 47 -1.62 -10.04 15.09
CA GLU A 47 -1.08 -8.93 15.90
C GLU A 47 -0.59 -7.72 15.08
N THR A 48 -1.15 -7.54 13.88
CA THR A 48 -0.75 -6.48 12.95
C THR A 48 -1.83 -5.42 12.84
N LYS A 49 -1.48 -4.18 13.15
CA LYS A 49 -2.36 -3.03 12.92
C LYS A 49 -2.47 -2.76 11.42
N VAL A 50 -3.68 -2.83 10.86
CA VAL A 50 -3.95 -2.56 9.44
C VAL A 50 -5.01 -1.47 9.32
N ASP A 51 -4.58 -0.31 8.84
CA ASP A 51 -5.44 0.83 8.51
C ASP A 51 -5.69 0.93 7.00
N VAL A 52 -6.70 1.68 6.60
CA VAL A 52 -7.01 1.95 5.19
C VAL A 52 -7.12 3.45 4.91
N VAL A 53 -6.69 3.84 3.72
CA VAL A 53 -6.89 5.17 3.15
C VAL A 53 -7.52 5.03 1.76
N GLU A 54 -8.73 5.59 1.61
CA GLU A 54 -9.51 5.55 0.37
C GLU A 54 -9.56 6.92 -0.29
N LYS A 55 -8.42 7.37 -0.81
CA LYS A 55 -8.29 8.66 -1.46
C LYS A 55 -7.48 8.54 -2.74
N CYS A 56 -7.78 9.39 -3.72
CA CYS A 56 -7.04 9.40 -4.98
C CYS A 56 -5.56 9.72 -4.74
N ALA A 57 -4.67 8.87 -5.27
CA ALA A 57 -3.23 9.10 -5.22
C ALA A 57 -2.77 10.29 -6.11
N GLY A 58 -3.63 10.74 -7.03
CA GLY A 58 -3.29 11.82 -7.97
C GLY A 58 -2.49 11.36 -9.19
N HIS A 59 -2.15 10.09 -9.30
CA HIS A 59 -1.32 9.60 -10.41
C HIS A 59 -2.12 9.54 -11.73
N GLY A 60 -3.28 8.85 -11.75
CA GLY A 60 -4.24 8.79 -12.87
C GLY A 60 -3.61 8.53 -14.25
N GLY A 61 -2.89 7.41 -14.45
CA GLY A 61 -2.20 7.11 -15.70
C GLY A 61 -1.19 8.21 -16.07
N THR A 62 -1.36 8.85 -17.24
CA THR A 62 -0.48 9.93 -17.72
C THR A 62 -0.65 11.24 -16.95
N PHE A 63 -1.76 11.42 -16.24
CA PHE A 63 -2.06 12.65 -15.49
C PHE A 63 -0.95 13.05 -14.52
N GLY A 64 -0.35 12.08 -13.84
CA GLY A 64 0.71 12.30 -12.87
C GLY A 64 2.06 12.69 -13.48
N VAL A 65 2.29 12.42 -14.77
CA VAL A 65 3.61 12.62 -15.43
C VAL A 65 3.62 13.77 -16.44
N MET A 66 2.47 14.20 -16.93
CA MET A 66 2.38 15.29 -17.90
C MET A 66 2.64 16.64 -17.22
N LYS A 67 3.47 17.52 -17.84
CA LYS A 67 3.76 18.88 -17.33
C LYS A 67 2.50 19.66 -16.98
N LYS A 68 1.48 19.62 -17.85
CA LYS A 68 0.21 20.35 -17.71
C LYS A 68 -0.56 19.98 -16.43
N THR A 69 -0.52 18.72 -16.01
CA THR A 69 -1.32 18.19 -14.92
C THR A 69 -0.50 17.86 -13.65
N ARG A 70 0.84 17.88 -13.76
CA ARG A 70 1.74 17.52 -12.64
C ARG A 70 1.45 18.31 -11.37
N LYS A 71 1.19 19.61 -11.47
CA LYS A 71 0.89 20.46 -10.30
C LYS A 71 -0.35 19.97 -9.54
N SER A 72 -1.39 19.59 -10.26
CA SER A 72 -2.61 19.02 -9.68
C SER A 72 -2.37 17.62 -9.11
N ALA A 73 -1.61 16.78 -9.82
CA ALA A 73 -1.22 15.46 -9.35
C ALA A 73 -0.49 15.51 -7.99
N ILE A 74 0.48 16.42 -7.86
CA ILE A 74 1.21 16.66 -6.61
C ILE A 74 0.24 17.08 -5.49
N LYS A 75 -0.69 18.01 -5.76
CA LYS A 75 -1.68 18.46 -4.78
C LYS A 75 -2.50 17.29 -4.22
N TYR A 76 -3.02 16.43 -5.10
CA TYR A 76 -3.79 15.25 -4.70
C TYR A 76 -2.92 14.22 -3.96
N GLY A 77 -1.72 13.93 -4.47
CA GLY A 77 -0.79 12.98 -3.87
C GLY A 77 -0.40 13.38 -2.44
N ARG A 78 -0.03 14.65 -2.22
CA ARG A 78 0.31 15.18 -0.89
C ARG A 78 -0.86 15.11 0.09
N ALA A 79 -2.09 15.37 -0.38
CA ALA A 79 -3.27 15.27 0.46
C ALA A 79 -3.54 13.81 0.92
N THR A 80 -3.27 12.85 0.05
CA THR A 80 -3.38 11.42 0.38
C THR A 80 -2.23 10.96 1.27
N ALA A 81 -0.99 11.36 0.97
CA ALA A 81 0.18 11.07 1.80
C ALA A 81 0.01 11.60 3.25
N ARG A 82 -0.58 12.79 3.42
CA ARG A 82 -0.92 13.31 4.76
C ARG A 82 -1.85 12.39 5.53
N GLN A 83 -2.88 11.82 4.88
CA GLN A 83 -3.78 10.87 5.53
C GLN A 83 -3.07 9.58 5.91
N ILE A 84 -2.14 9.11 5.08
CA ILE A 84 -1.32 7.93 5.38
C ILE A 84 -0.42 8.21 6.60
N ARG A 85 0.26 9.36 6.65
CA ARG A 85 1.09 9.77 7.78
C ARG A 85 0.30 9.83 9.10
N ASN A 86 -0.96 10.27 9.07
CA ASN A 86 -1.81 10.35 10.25
C ASN A 86 -2.12 8.97 10.87
N LYS A 87 -1.97 7.88 10.12
CA LYS A 87 -2.12 6.51 10.62
C LYS A 87 -0.93 6.04 11.45
N LYS A 88 0.23 6.71 11.31
CA LYS A 88 1.48 6.42 12.04
C LYS A 88 1.99 4.99 11.85
N ASN A 89 1.70 4.36 10.74
CA ASN A 89 2.23 3.06 10.35
C ASN A 89 3.43 3.26 9.44
N LYS A 90 4.40 2.35 9.49
CA LYS A 90 5.63 2.41 8.68
C LYS A 90 5.45 1.90 7.26
N TYR A 91 4.57 0.91 7.10
CA TYR A 91 4.36 0.29 5.80
C TYR A 91 3.17 0.93 5.08
N MET A 92 3.41 1.39 3.85
CA MET A 92 2.37 1.85 2.93
C MET A 92 2.20 0.81 1.83
N VAL A 93 1.00 0.29 1.68
CA VAL A 93 0.70 -0.82 0.78
C VAL A 93 -0.37 -0.43 -0.23
N SER A 94 -0.12 -0.69 -1.49
CA SER A 94 -1.11 -0.49 -2.56
C SER A 94 -0.98 -1.58 -3.62
N ASP A 95 -2.10 -2.03 -4.14
CA ASP A 95 -2.19 -2.95 -5.29
C ASP A 95 -1.90 -2.25 -6.64
N CYS A 96 -1.72 -0.94 -6.63
CA CYS A 96 -1.32 -0.15 -7.78
C CYS A 96 0.15 0.32 -7.63
N PRO A 97 1.12 -0.26 -8.35
CA PRO A 97 2.53 0.13 -8.24
C PRO A 97 2.78 1.60 -8.56
N LEU A 98 2.05 2.17 -9.54
CA LEU A 98 2.19 3.57 -9.91
C LEU A 98 1.69 4.51 -8.82
N ALA A 99 0.56 4.19 -8.16
CA ALA A 99 0.09 4.93 -7.01
C ALA A 99 1.07 4.82 -5.85
N CYS A 100 1.64 3.64 -5.64
CA CYS A 100 2.65 3.36 -4.63
C CYS A 100 3.88 4.25 -4.81
N LYS A 101 4.48 4.27 -6.01
CA LYS A 101 5.63 5.12 -6.35
C LYS A 101 5.33 6.60 -6.15
N HIS A 102 4.19 7.06 -6.67
CA HIS A 102 3.80 8.47 -6.58
C HIS A 102 3.58 8.94 -5.14
N LEU A 103 2.94 8.14 -4.32
CA LEU A 103 2.74 8.46 -2.90
C LEU A 103 4.05 8.40 -2.11
N ASN A 104 4.94 7.48 -2.46
CA ASN A 104 6.23 7.34 -1.81
C ASN A 104 7.12 8.57 -1.98
N GLU A 105 7.02 9.29 -3.12
CA GLU A 105 7.69 10.56 -3.33
C GLU A 105 7.36 11.55 -2.19
N PHE A 106 6.10 11.62 -1.78
CA PHE A 106 5.63 12.58 -0.76
C PHE A 106 5.80 12.06 0.65
N LEU A 107 5.69 10.75 0.87
CA LEU A 107 5.85 10.14 2.19
C LEU A 107 7.28 10.26 2.72
N ASN A 108 8.25 10.18 1.82
CA ASN A 108 9.69 10.23 2.13
C ASN A 108 10.33 11.58 1.75
N GLU A 109 9.55 12.67 1.62
CA GLU A 109 10.10 14.03 1.46
C GLU A 109 10.93 14.45 2.69
N ASP A 110 10.50 14.04 3.88
CA ASP A 110 11.23 14.32 5.13
C ASP A 110 12.24 13.20 5.41
N LYS A 111 13.49 13.56 5.67
CA LYS A 111 14.59 12.60 5.89
C LYS A 111 14.43 11.75 7.15
N ASP A 112 13.63 12.24 8.10
CA ASP A 112 13.46 11.62 9.42
C ASP A 112 12.44 10.48 9.45
N THR A 113 11.59 10.37 8.42
CA THR A 113 10.57 9.31 8.32
C THR A 113 10.79 8.49 7.06
N LYS A 114 11.12 7.21 7.23
CA LYS A 114 11.27 6.27 6.12
C LYS A 114 10.06 5.35 6.04
N TYR A 115 9.14 5.67 5.15
CA TYR A 115 8.05 4.78 4.77
C TYR A 115 8.55 3.70 3.81
N ILE A 116 8.11 2.48 4.03
CA ILE A 116 8.38 1.34 3.15
C ILE A 116 7.12 1.07 2.35
N SER A 117 7.23 1.21 1.02
CA SER A 117 6.12 0.97 0.10
C SER A 117 6.20 -0.43 -0.47
N MET A 118 5.10 -1.18 -0.41
CA MET A 118 5.03 -2.59 -0.80
C MET A 118 3.73 -2.91 -1.55
N HIS A 119 3.75 -3.95 -2.36
CA HIS A 119 2.54 -4.58 -2.87
C HIS A 119 1.94 -5.52 -1.79
N PRO A 120 0.61 -5.73 -1.73
CA PRO A 120 0.00 -6.61 -0.73
C PRO A 120 0.60 -8.01 -0.67
N ILE A 121 0.96 -8.59 -1.82
CA ILE A 121 1.58 -9.92 -1.88
C ILE A 121 3.00 -9.96 -1.28
N GLU A 122 3.76 -8.85 -1.41
CA GLU A 122 5.09 -8.73 -0.81
C GLU A 122 5.01 -8.70 0.70
N VAL A 123 3.96 -8.07 1.25
CA VAL A 123 3.69 -8.10 2.70
C VAL A 123 3.44 -9.52 3.18
N ILE A 124 2.61 -10.28 2.47
CA ILE A 124 2.36 -11.69 2.80
C ILE A 124 3.65 -12.51 2.70
N ALA A 125 4.42 -12.34 1.63
CA ALA A 125 5.70 -13.05 1.48
C ALA A 125 6.66 -12.72 2.63
N LYS A 126 6.75 -11.46 3.02
CA LYS A 126 7.57 -11.02 4.16
C LYS A 126 7.04 -11.58 5.48
N SER A 127 5.73 -11.65 5.68
CA SER A 127 5.11 -12.24 6.86
C SER A 127 5.45 -13.74 7.02
N TYR A 128 5.67 -14.45 5.90
CA TYR A 128 6.18 -15.82 5.89
C TYR A 128 7.72 -15.93 5.92
N ASN A 129 8.42 -14.81 6.14
CA ASN A 129 9.89 -14.76 6.14
C ASN A 129 10.55 -15.17 4.80
N LEU A 130 9.84 -15.04 3.69
CA LEU A 130 10.32 -15.34 2.33
C LEU A 130 11.15 -14.17 1.79
N THR A 131 12.26 -13.85 2.44
CA THR A 131 13.06 -12.64 2.17
C THR A 131 13.88 -12.69 0.88
N TRP A 132 14.20 -13.85 0.35
CA TRP A 132 14.97 -14.00 -0.89
C TRP A 132 14.30 -13.39 -2.12
N TYR A 133 12.99 -13.18 -2.10
CA TYR A 133 12.23 -12.56 -3.18
C TYR A 133 12.42 -11.03 -3.25
N LEU A 134 12.88 -10.40 -2.18
CA LEU A 134 13.01 -8.94 -2.10
C LEU A 134 14.34 -8.41 -2.63
N MET A 135 15.30 -9.26 -2.96
CA MET A 135 16.61 -8.87 -3.51
C MET A 135 16.58 -8.56 -5.03
N ILE A 136 15.44 -8.76 -5.70
CA ILE A 136 15.31 -8.50 -7.16
C ILE A 136 14.56 -7.18 -7.42
N SER A 137 14.26 -6.39 -6.40
CA SER A 137 13.49 -5.16 -6.58
C SER A 137 14.40 -3.94 -6.59
N TYR A 138 14.74 -3.50 -7.83
CA TYR A 138 15.16 -2.15 -8.25
C TYR A 138 16.50 -1.62 -7.77
#